data_bbea41a1146059c83622a53d7e7c905b
#
_entry.id   bbea41a1146059c83622a53d7e7c905b
#
_cell.length_a   1.000
_cell.length_b   1.000
_cell.length_c   1.000
_cell.angle_alpha   90.00
_cell.angle_beta   90.00
_cell.angle_gamma   90.00
#
_symmetry.space_group_name_H-M   'P 1'
#
loop_
_entity.id
_entity.type
_entity.pdbx_description
1 polymer ?
#
loop_
_entity_poly.entity_id
_entity_poly.type
_entity_poly.pdbx_seq_one_letter_code
_entity_poly.pdbx_strand_id
1 'polypeptide(L)'
;MRKILISHRGNLNGPLPKEENNPGYIDRAIRRGFQVEIDLWKEGDKLFLGHDAPTYITDMDWLIKRQDVLWIHCKNIESLEYMSRWYLNYFWHESDKYTLTSKLWVWAYPNQKTSTKYNRTVAVLPEWEDTDVSEFAGICSDYIERYK
;
A
#
# COMPACT_ATOMS: atom_id res chain seq x y z
N MET A 1 7.49 1.90 20.21
CA MET A 1 6.45 1.16 19.48
C MET A 1 7.06 0.64 18.17
N ARG A 2 6.77 -0.61 17.84
CA ARG A 2 7.30 -1.21 16.60
C ARG A 2 6.61 -0.57 15.38
N LYS A 3 7.39 -0.12 14.40
CA LYS A 3 6.86 0.46 13.16
C LYS A 3 6.15 -0.60 12.32
N ILE A 4 5.09 -0.21 11.63
CA ILE A 4 4.48 -1.05 10.60
C ILE A 4 5.35 -0.96 9.35
N LEU A 5 5.74 -2.12 8.82
CA LEU A 5 6.57 -2.21 7.62
C LEU A 5 5.72 -2.71 6.45
N ILE A 6 5.63 -1.90 5.40
CA ILE A 6 4.75 -2.12 4.26
C ILE A 6 5.59 -2.23 2.99
N SER A 7 5.51 -3.35 2.32
CA SER A 7 6.09 -3.54 1.00
C SER A 7 5.27 -2.78 -0.05
N HIS A 8 5.91 -1.94 -0.82
CA HIS A 8 5.29 -1.26 -1.95
C HIS A 8 5.15 -2.24 -3.12
N ARG A 9 3.92 -2.65 -3.44
CA ARG A 9 3.57 -3.55 -4.56
C ARG A 9 4.23 -4.93 -4.51
N GLY A 10 4.68 -5.37 -3.35
CA GLY A 10 5.41 -6.64 -3.18
C GLY A 10 6.93 -6.50 -3.21
N ASN A 11 7.49 -5.32 -3.47
CA ASN A 11 8.92 -5.07 -3.51
C ASN A 11 9.57 -5.24 -2.13
N LEU A 12 10.73 -5.87 -2.10
CA LEU A 12 11.52 -6.09 -0.89
C LEU A 12 12.88 -5.37 -0.92
N ASN A 13 13.61 -5.51 -2.01
CA ASN A 13 14.98 -5.02 -2.17
C ASN A 13 15.15 -4.12 -3.41
N GLY A 14 14.11 -3.39 -3.78
CA GLY A 14 14.08 -2.48 -4.89
C GLY A 14 12.91 -2.74 -5.83
N PRO A 15 12.59 -1.76 -6.70
CA PRO A 15 11.48 -1.89 -7.62
C PRO A 15 11.75 -2.96 -8.68
N LEU A 16 10.77 -3.82 -8.92
CA LEU A 16 10.76 -4.81 -10.01
C LEU A 16 9.45 -4.66 -10.79
N PRO A 17 9.37 -3.70 -11.72
CA PRO A 17 8.10 -3.35 -12.38
C PRO A 17 7.36 -4.52 -13.03
N LYS A 18 8.07 -5.54 -13.50
CA LYS A 18 7.47 -6.72 -14.11
C LYS A 18 6.82 -7.69 -13.11
N GLU A 19 7.16 -7.56 -11.82
CA GLU A 19 6.65 -8.42 -10.75
C GLU A 19 5.63 -7.68 -9.87
N GLU A 20 5.69 -6.35 -9.85
CA GLU A 20 4.84 -5.53 -8.98
C GLU A 20 3.36 -5.83 -9.18
N ASN A 21 2.62 -5.94 -8.09
CA ASN A 21 1.20 -6.30 -8.07
C ASN A 21 0.87 -7.74 -8.50
N ASN A 22 1.85 -8.55 -8.87
CA ASN A 22 1.60 -9.97 -9.10
C ASN A 22 1.19 -10.65 -7.78
N PRO A 23 0.07 -11.39 -7.72
CA PRO A 23 -0.39 -12.03 -6.48
C PRO A 23 0.66 -12.89 -5.78
N GLY A 24 1.44 -13.65 -6.54
CA GLY A 24 2.52 -14.47 -5.98
C GLY A 24 3.66 -13.64 -5.38
N TYR A 25 3.97 -12.51 -6.00
CA TYR A 25 4.98 -11.56 -5.51
C TYR A 25 4.53 -10.88 -4.22
N ILE A 26 3.26 -10.52 -4.14
CA ILE A 26 2.63 -9.98 -2.92
C ILE A 26 2.67 -11.01 -1.80
N ASP A 27 2.27 -12.26 -2.08
CA ASP A 27 2.27 -13.32 -1.09
C ASP A 27 3.68 -13.64 -0.56
N ARG A 28 4.71 -13.49 -1.40
CA ARG A 28 6.11 -13.59 -0.96
C ARG A 28 6.44 -12.54 0.11
N ALA A 29 6.06 -11.28 -0.09
CA ALA A 29 6.28 -10.22 0.88
C ALA A 29 5.53 -10.49 2.20
N ILE A 30 4.29 -10.96 2.11
CA ILE A 30 3.48 -11.34 3.29
C ILE A 30 4.17 -12.47 4.07
N ARG A 31 4.64 -13.52 3.40
CA ARG A 31 5.39 -14.62 4.05
C ARG A 31 6.68 -14.16 4.73
N ARG A 32 7.29 -13.07 4.24
CA ARG A 32 8.45 -12.45 4.88
C ARG A 32 8.09 -11.58 6.08
N GLY A 33 6.80 -11.45 6.41
CA GLY A 33 6.32 -10.72 7.57
C GLY A 33 5.99 -9.26 7.33
N PHE A 34 5.89 -8.83 6.09
CA PHE A 34 5.51 -7.46 5.74
C PHE A 34 4.02 -7.35 5.47
N GLN A 35 3.45 -6.18 5.73
CA GLN A 35 2.20 -5.77 5.12
C GLN A 35 2.49 -5.32 3.68
N VAL A 36 1.49 -5.19 2.83
CA VAL A 36 1.69 -4.88 1.42
C VAL A 36 0.69 -3.84 0.93
N GLU A 37 1.20 -2.82 0.24
CA GLU A 37 0.39 -1.90 -0.55
C GLU A 37 0.20 -2.49 -1.95
N ILE A 38 -1.03 -2.44 -2.44
CA ILE A 38 -1.42 -2.96 -3.76
C ILE A 38 -2.25 -1.93 -4.52
N ASP A 39 -2.21 -2.02 -5.85
CA ASP A 39 -3.00 -1.17 -6.75
C ASP A 39 -4.20 -1.97 -7.28
N LEU A 40 -5.42 -1.49 -7.02
CA LEU A 40 -6.66 -2.20 -7.35
C LEU A 40 -7.48 -1.45 -8.39
N TRP A 41 -7.92 -2.20 -9.40
CA TRP A 41 -8.85 -1.77 -10.44
C TRP A 41 -10.12 -2.60 -10.38
N LYS A 42 -11.24 -1.99 -10.77
CA LYS A 42 -12.48 -2.72 -11.04
C LYS A 42 -12.96 -2.41 -12.45
N GLU A 43 -13.18 -3.45 -13.23
CA GLU A 43 -13.75 -3.35 -14.59
C GLU A 43 -14.95 -4.30 -14.70
N GLY A 44 -16.15 -3.73 -14.86
CA GLY A 44 -17.38 -4.51 -14.82
C GLY A 44 -17.53 -5.22 -13.47
N ASP A 45 -17.69 -6.52 -13.48
CA ASP A 45 -17.79 -7.37 -12.29
C ASP A 45 -16.45 -7.96 -11.83
N LYS A 46 -15.34 -7.60 -12.48
CA LYS A 46 -14.01 -8.17 -12.22
C LYS A 46 -13.09 -7.19 -11.51
N LEU A 47 -12.22 -7.73 -10.65
CA LEU A 47 -11.17 -7.01 -9.97
C LEU A 47 -9.81 -7.38 -10.55
N PHE A 48 -8.91 -6.38 -10.61
CA PHE A 48 -7.55 -6.57 -11.13
C PHE A 48 -6.55 -5.83 -10.25
N LEU A 49 -5.34 -6.37 -10.21
CA LEU A 49 -4.17 -5.69 -9.64
C LEU A 49 -3.28 -5.18 -10.77
N GLY A 50 -2.62 -4.03 -10.54
CA GLY A 50 -1.69 -3.43 -11.49
C GLY A 50 -1.54 -1.95 -11.27
N HIS A 51 -0.33 -1.40 -11.48
CA HIS A 51 -0.08 0.03 -11.28
C HIS A 51 -0.59 0.88 -12.44
N ASP A 52 -0.11 0.62 -13.65
CA ASP A 52 -0.42 1.44 -14.83
C ASP A 52 -1.72 1.00 -15.52
N ALA A 53 -2.10 -0.25 -15.33
CA ALA A 53 -3.26 -0.86 -15.98
C ALA A 53 -3.74 -2.07 -15.18
N PRO A 54 -5.02 -2.48 -15.33
CA PRO A 54 -5.51 -3.76 -14.81
C PRO A 54 -4.72 -4.90 -15.46
N THR A 55 -3.95 -5.63 -14.68
CA THR A 55 -3.00 -6.63 -15.18
C THR A 55 -3.29 -8.04 -14.68
N TYR A 56 -3.42 -8.21 -13.37
CA TYR A 56 -3.63 -9.52 -12.74
C TYR A 56 -5.04 -9.63 -12.21
N ILE A 57 -5.80 -10.62 -12.67
CA ILE A 57 -7.15 -10.85 -12.16
C ILE A 57 -7.09 -11.27 -10.69
N THR A 58 -8.02 -10.75 -9.90
CA THR A 58 -8.21 -11.11 -8.51
C THR A 58 -9.70 -11.14 -8.17
N ASP A 59 -10.03 -11.40 -6.91
CA ASP A 59 -11.42 -11.39 -6.43
C ASP A 59 -11.49 -10.96 -4.96
N MET A 60 -12.71 -10.78 -4.45
CA MET A 60 -12.92 -10.37 -3.06
C MET A 60 -12.44 -11.40 -2.06
N ASP A 61 -12.53 -12.70 -2.37
CA ASP A 61 -12.02 -13.74 -1.47
C ASP A 61 -10.52 -13.61 -1.24
N TRP A 62 -9.77 -13.33 -2.30
CA TRP A 62 -8.32 -13.09 -2.21
C TRP A 62 -8.01 -11.88 -1.33
N LEU A 63 -8.75 -10.79 -1.50
CA LEU A 63 -8.58 -9.56 -0.70
C LEU A 63 -8.95 -9.79 0.77
N ILE A 64 -10.11 -10.41 1.03
CA ILE A 64 -10.60 -10.65 2.39
C ILE A 64 -9.65 -11.55 3.18
N LYS A 65 -9.10 -12.59 2.56
CA LYS A 65 -8.12 -13.48 3.22
C LYS A 65 -6.85 -12.75 3.66
N ARG A 66 -6.57 -11.58 3.10
CA ARG A 66 -5.39 -10.76 3.39
C ARG A 66 -5.73 -9.42 4.02
N GLN A 67 -6.96 -9.22 4.48
CA GLN A 67 -7.50 -7.94 4.94
C GLN A 67 -6.66 -7.27 6.05
N ASP A 68 -6.00 -8.07 6.88
CA ASP A 68 -5.22 -7.55 8.00
C ASP A 68 -3.84 -7.00 7.59
N VAL A 69 -3.42 -7.24 6.36
CA VAL A 69 -2.08 -6.89 5.89
C VAL A 69 -2.09 -6.07 4.59
N LEU A 70 -3.24 -5.87 3.97
CA LEU A 70 -3.33 -5.10 2.72
C LEU A 70 -3.62 -3.62 2.95
N TRP A 71 -2.97 -2.80 2.13
CA TRP A 71 -3.18 -1.36 1.96
C TRP A 71 -3.58 -1.14 0.50
N ILE A 72 -4.87 -0.89 0.25
CA ILE A 72 -5.43 -0.94 -1.10
C ILE A 72 -5.53 0.45 -1.70
N HIS A 73 -4.65 0.75 -2.65
CA HIS A 73 -4.72 1.95 -3.47
C HIS A 73 -5.71 1.72 -4.61
N CYS A 74 -6.87 2.37 -4.55
CA CYS A 74 -7.87 2.29 -5.61
C CYS A 74 -7.42 3.13 -6.80
N LYS A 75 -7.41 2.53 -7.99
CA LYS A 75 -6.86 3.14 -9.21
C LYS A 75 -7.91 3.71 -10.16
N ASN A 76 -9.17 3.34 -9.99
CA ASN A 76 -10.29 3.92 -10.73
C ASN A 76 -11.49 4.13 -9.82
N ILE A 77 -12.43 4.96 -10.26
CA ILE A 77 -13.60 5.30 -9.43
C ILE A 77 -14.43 4.06 -9.10
N GLU A 78 -14.51 3.10 -10.01
CA GLU A 78 -15.27 1.88 -9.83
C GLU A 78 -14.71 1.05 -8.67
N SER A 79 -13.38 0.95 -8.54
CA SER A 79 -12.76 0.25 -7.40
C SER A 79 -12.95 1.01 -6.10
N LEU A 80 -12.88 2.34 -6.11
CA LEU A 80 -13.08 3.16 -4.92
C LEU A 80 -14.51 3.03 -4.39
N GLU A 81 -15.51 3.18 -5.26
CA GLU A 81 -16.92 3.02 -4.88
C GLU A 81 -17.22 1.61 -4.39
N TYR A 82 -16.62 0.61 -5.03
CA TYR A 82 -16.80 -0.79 -4.62
C TYR A 82 -16.17 -1.06 -3.26
N MET A 83 -14.93 -0.61 -3.04
CA MET A 83 -14.25 -0.77 -1.75
C MET A 83 -14.95 -0.05 -0.61
N SER A 84 -15.66 1.05 -0.88
CA SER A 84 -16.41 1.78 0.14
C SER A 84 -17.51 0.95 0.82
N ARG A 85 -17.89 -0.17 0.24
CA ARG A 85 -18.90 -1.11 0.77
C ARG A 85 -18.28 -2.21 1.64
N TRP A 86 -16.94 -2.29 1.71
CA TRP A 86 -16.22 -3.35 2.39
C TRP A 86 -15.37 -2.79 3.53
N TYR A 87 -15.13 -3.60 4.54
CA TYR A 87 -14.40 -3.18 5.73
C TYR A 87 -12.89 -3.49 5.61
N LEU A 88 -12.28 -3.11 4.45
CA LEU A 88 -10.85 -3.23 4.20
C LEU A 88 -10.16 -1.88 4.33
N ASN A 89 -8.83 -1.89 4.35
CA ASN A 89 -8.03 -0.66 4.39
C ASN A 89 -7.74 -0.21 2.96
N TYR A 90 -8.42 0.83 2.51
CA TYR A 90 -8.28 1.37 1.15
C TYR A 90 -8.13 2.89 1.17
N PHE A 91 -7.66 3.44 0.07
CA PHE A 91 -7.49 4.88 -0.12
C PHE A 91 -7.46 5.24 -1.60
N TRP A 92 -7.73 6.51 -1.87
CA TRP A 92 -7.53 7.16 -3.17
C TRP A 92 -6.36 8.12 -3.05
N HIS A 93 -5.51 8.18 -4.06
CA HIS A 93 -4.41 9.13 -4.09
C HIS A 93 -3.96 9.39 -5.53
N GLU A 94 -3.62 10.65 -5.83
CA GLU A 94 -3.05 11.07 -7.11
C GLU A 94 -1.75 11.83 -6.88
N SER A 95 -1.82 13.15 -6.65
CA SER A 95 -0.66 14.03 -6.48
C SER A 95 -0.64 14.76 -5.13
N ASP A 96 -1.42 14.31 -4.18
CA ASP A 96 -1.54 14.93 -2.87
C ASP A 96 -0.29 14.69 -2.03
N LYS A 97 0.01 15.63 -1.13
CA LYS A 97 1.09 15.46 -0.15
C LYS A 97 0.72 14.42 0.91
N TYR A 98 -0.57 14.35 1.26
CA TYR A 98 -1.12 13.42 2.24
C TYR A 98 -2.45 12.89 1.75
N THR A 99 -2.78 11.66 2.15
CA THR A 99 -4.13 11.12 2.03
C THR A 99 -4.48 10.34 3.28
N LEU A 100 -5.77 10.14 3.51
CA LEU A 100 -6.29 9.38 4.65
C LEU A 100 -6.87 8.07 4.16
N THR A 101 -6.43 6.95 4.74
CA THR A 101 -7.01 5.65 4.43
C THR A 101 -8.34 5.46 5.16
N SER A 102 -9.16 4.51 4.71
CA SER A 102 -10.44 4.15 5.33
C SER A 102 -10.29 3.65 6.78
N LYS A 103 -9.11 3.21 7.17
CA LYS A 103 -8.77 2.81 8.54
C LYS A 103 -8.11 3.93 9.34
N LEU A 104 -8.21 5.17 8.85
CA LEU A 104 -7.72 6.39 9.52
C LEU A 104 -6.20 6.41 9.73
N TRP A 105 -5.45 5.90 8.78
CA TRP A 105 -4.02 6.10 8.67
C TRP A 105 -3.71 7.24 7.71
N VAL A 106 -2.76 8.09 8.06
CA VAL A 106 -2.26 9.13 7.16
C VAL A 106 -1.15 8.53 6.29
N TRP A 107 -1.30 8.66 4.99
CA TRP A 107 -0.35 8.23 3.97
C TRP A 107 0.40 9.46 3.50
N ALA A 108 1.66 9.60 3.93
CA ALA A 108 2.47 10.82 3.70
C ALA A 108 3.49 10.59 2.60
N TYR A 109 3.44 11.40 1.55
CA TYR A 109 4.37 11.34 0.42
C TYR A 109 5.80 11.67 0.81
N PRO A 110 6.79 11.36 -0.06
CA PRO A 110 8.19 11.68 0.21
C PRO A 110 8.40 13.13 0.63
N ASN A 111 9.31 13.33 1.58
CA ASN A 111 9.68 14.63 2.12
C ASN A 111 8.55 15.36 2.88
N GLN A 112 7.46 14.67 3.23
CA GLN A 112 6.43 15.23 4.09
C GLN A 112 6.73 14.92 5.56
N LYS A 113 6.19 15.73 6.46
CA LYS A 113 6.43 15.61 7.91
C LYS A 113 5.22 15.03 8.62
N THR A 114 5.45 14.36 9.72
CA THR A 114 4.40 14.03 10.69
C THR A 114 4.38 15.07 11.82
N SER A 115 3.23 15.23 12.48
CA SER A 115 3.06 16.28 13.50
C SER A 115 3.43 15.84 14.91
N THR A 116 3.41 14.53 15.19
CA THR A 116 3.68 14.00 16.53
C THR A 116 4.28 12.61 16.47
N LYS A 117 4.98 12.21 17.53
CA LYS A 117 5.54 10.85 17.66
C LYS A 117 4.48 9.76 17.94
N TYR A 118 3.26 10.14 18.30
CA TYR A 118 2.13 9.23 18.55
C TYR A 118 1.12 9.28 17.41
N ASN A 119 1.61 9.32 16.19
CA ASN A 119 0.78 9.47 15.02
C ASN A 119 0.38 8.11 14.43
N ARG A 120 -0.48 8.16 13.44
CA ARG A 120 -0.84 7.04 12.57
C ARG A 120 -0.43 7.40 11.14
N THR A 121 0.82 7.81 10.97
CA THR A 121 1.34 8.30 9.70
C THR A 121 2.38 7.34 9.15
N VAL A 122 2.23 6.98 7.89
CA VAL A 122 3.14 6.14 7.12
C VAL A 122 3.98 7.03 6.22
N ALA A 123 5.30 6.90 6.30
CA ALA A 123 6.22 7.49 5.33
C ALA A 123 6.21 6.64 4.06
N VAL A 124 5.80 7.23 2.95
CA VAL A 124 5.71 6.54 1.65
C VAL A 124 6.94 6.85 0.82
N LEU A 125 7.61 5.81 0.31
CA LEU A 125 8.78 5.89 -0.55
C LEU A 125 9.84 6.87 -0.02
N PRO A 126 10.25 6.73 1.25
CA PRO A 126 11.19 7.66 1.87
C PRO A 126 12.54 7.72 1.15
N GLU A 127 12.90 6.68 0.42
CA GLU A 127 14.12 6.59 -0.38
C GLU A 127 14.19 7.58 -1.54
N TRP A 128 13.05 8.14 -1.99
CA TRP A 128 13.04 9.09 -3.10
C TRP A 128 13.62 10.46 -2.73
N GLU A 129 13.44 10.87 -1.48
CA GLU A 129 13.85 12.19 -0.98
C GLU A 129 14.69 12.12 0.29
N ASP A 130 15.24 10.95 0.57
CA ASP A 130 16.04 10.68 1.79
C ASP A 130 15.32 11.15 3.08
N THR A 131 14.05 10.80 3.19
CA THR A 131 13.18 11.24 4.28
C THR A 131 13.57 10.57 5.60
N ASP A 132 13.78 11.36 6.67
CA ASP A 132 13.94 10.82 8.01
C ASP A 132 12.63 10.17 8.48
N VAL A 133 12.67 8.87 8.72
CA VAL A 133 11.49 8.07 9.10
C VAL A 133 11.34 7.88 10.61
N SER A 134 12.22 8.50 11.43
CA SER A 134 12.27 8.27 12.89
C SER A 134 10.93 8.52 13.60
N GLU A 135 10.22 9.56 13.19
CA GLU A 135 8.95 9.99 13.79
C GLU A 135 7.70 9.32 13.22
N PHE A 136 7.84 8.50 12.17
CA PHE A 136 6.70 7.86 11.52
C PHE A 136 6.32 6.54 12.21
N ALA A 137 5.02 6.26 12.26
CA ALA A 137 4.47 5.01 12.82
C ALA A 137 4.61 3.82 11.86
N GLY A 138 4.75 4.10 10.56
CA GLY A 138 4.93 3.08 9.54
C GLY A 138 5.78 3.57 8.38
N ILE A 139 6.23 2.63 7.58
CA ILE A 139 7.04 2.89 6.38
C ILE A 139 6.49 2.02 5.24
N CYS A 140 6.28 2.62 4.08
CA CYS A 140 6.00 1.92 2.82
C CYS A 140 7.15 2.18 1.85
N SER A 141 7.83 1.14 1.41
CA SER A 141 9.08 1.28 0.65
C SER A 141 9.24 0.15 -0.37
N ASP A 142 9.92 0.47 -1.47
CA ASP A 142 10.43 -0.52 -2.43
C ASP A 142 11.60 -1.33 -1.86
N TYR A 143 12.22 -0.83 -0.80
CA TYR A 143 13.38 -1.44 -0.11
C TYR A 143 13.04 -1.82 1.32
N ILE A 144 11.86 -2.34 1.57
CA ILE A 144 11.32 -2.51 2.93
C ILE A 144 12.17 -3.43 3.83
N GLU A 145 12.92 -4.35 3.24
CA GLU A 145 13.86 -5.22 4.00
C GLU A 145 14.90 -4.42 4.80
N ARG A 146 15.24 -3.21 4.36
CA ARG A 146 16.24 -2.35 5.06
C ARG A 146 15.75 -1.87 6.42
N TYR A 147 14.45 -1.89 6.66
CA TYR A 147 13.83 -1.36 7.87
C TYR A 147 13.45 -2.45 8.89
N LYS A 148 13.80 -3.71 8.60
CA LYS A 148 13.46 -4.87 9.42
C LYS A 148 14.28 -5.01 10.72
#